data_be142f156d25ecfb22d7c0aabc310909
#
_entry.id   be142f156d25ecfb22d7c0aabc310909
#
_cell.length_a   1.000
_cell.length_b   1.000
_cell.length_c   1.000
_cell.angle_alpha   90.00
_cell.angle_beta   90.00
_cell.angle_gamma   90.00
#
_symmetry.space_group_name_H-M   'P 1'
#
loop_
_entity.id
_entity.type
_entity.pdbx_description
1 polymer ?
#
loop_
_entity_poly.entity_id
_entity_poly.type
_entity_poly.pdbx_seq_one_letter_code
_entity_poly.pdbx_strand_id
1 'polypeptide(L)'
;MKIGMIDVDGHHYPNLALMKLSAYHKAKGDQVEWYTGIDYYDRVYLSKVFGFTLDEERVIQADEVVRGGSGYKLFDQWLPEDIEHICPDYSLYPMFPEAYGFLTRGCVNKCSFCIVPRKEGGIRKHSDITEFLDGRKSAILMDNNVIASDWGLQQIEKIISLKVKVDFNQGIDCRLIARDKSIAKLLKRVRWIKFITMAYDHSAITDEVETAIAYLKEAGIPGRKLF
;
A
#
# COMPACT_ATOMS: atom_id res chain seq x y z
N MET A 1 13.27 -20.07 -15.53
CA MET A 1 14.22 -19.77 -14.44
C MET A 1 13.63 -20.26 -13.13
N LYS A 2 14.50 -20.58 -12.14
CA LYS A 2 14.08 -20.81 -10.74
C LYS A 2 14.31 -19.54 -9.92
N ILE A 3 13.24 -18.97 -9.42
CA ILE A 3 13.24 -17.67 -8.74
C ILE A 3 12.91 -17.85 -7.26
N GLY A 4 13.78 -17.39 -6.38
CA GLY A 4 13.59 -17.38 -4.95
C GLY A 4 13.09 -16.03 -4.46
N MET A 5 12.18 -16.01 -3.48
CA MET A 5 11.68 -14.81 -2.84
C MET A 5 12.05 -14.81 -1.36
N ILE A 6 12.55 -13.68 -0.83
CA ILE A 6 12.83 -13.47 0.59
C ILE A 6 12.12 -12.20 1.05
N ASP A 7 11.16 -12.37 1.95
CA ASP A 7 10.55 -11.26 2.68
C ASP A 7 11.34 -11.06 3.99
N VAL A 8 12.23 -10.09 4.01
CA VAL A 8 13.17 -9.86 5.13
C VAL A 8 12.44 -9.41 6.39
N ASP A 9 11.30 -8.73 6.23
CA ASP A 9 10.48 -8.29 7.37
C ASP A 9 9.55 -9.40 7.88
N GLY A 10 9.56 -10.56 7.24
CA GLY A 10 8.72 -11.71 7.56
C GLY A 10 7.34 -11.65 6.92
N HIS A 11 6.61 -12.75 7.04
CA HIS A 11 5.33 -12.95 6.34
C HIS A 11 4.11 -12.41 7.11
N HIS A 12 4.30 -11.45 8.01
CA HIS A 12 3.23 -10.87 8.82
C HIS A 12 2.33 -9.92 8.04
N TYR A 13 2.84 -9.39 6.92
CA TYR A 13 2.10 -8.51 6.00
C TYR A 13 2.53 -8.83 4.57
N PRO A 14 1.59 -8.78 3.58
CA PRO A 14 1.94 -8.99 2.19
C PRO A 14 2.94 -7.95 1.67
N ASN A 15 4.03 -8.43 1.09
CA ASN A 15 5.01 -7.57 0.44
C ASN A 15 4.64 -7.40 -1.04
N LEU A 16 4.05 -6.24 -1.37
CA LEU A 16 3.49 -5.98 -2.70
C LEU A 16 4.55 -6.08 -3.82
N ALA A 17 5.79 -5.67 -3.56
CA ALA A 17 6.86 -5.76 -4.55
C ALA A 17 7.19 -7.22 -4.90
N LEU A 18 7.31 -8.09 -3.90
CA LEU A 18 7.53 -9.53 -4.13
C LEU A 18 6.36 -10.18 -4.84
N MET A 19 5.12 -9.79 -4.50
CA MET A 19 3.92 -10.32 -5.16
C MET A 19 3.87 -9.94 -6.65
N LYS A 20 4.25 -8.71 -7.01
CA LYS A 20 4.32 -8.26 -8.41
C LYS A 20 5.44 -8.96 -9.17
N LEU A 21 6.63 -9.10 -8.55
CA LEU A 21 7.75 -9.84 -9.13
C LEU A 21 7.38 -11.32 -9.35
N SER A 22 6.68 -11.93 -8.40
CA SER A 22 6.19 -13.30 -8.55
C SER A 22 5.22 -13.43 -9.72
N ALA A 23 4.24 -12.53 -9.82
CA ALA A 23 3.29 -12.52 -10.94
C ALA A 23 3.99 -12.39 -12.28
N TYR A 24 4.96 -11.49 -12.39
CA TYR A 24 5.76 -11.26 -13.59
C TYR A 24 6.55 -12.50 -14.02
N HIS A 25 7.26 -13.13 -13.09
CA HIS A 25 8.02 -14.33 -13.38
C HIS A 25 7.14 -15.53 -13.72
N LYS A 26 6.05 -15.73 -13.01
CA LYS A 26 5.08 -16.79 -13.33
C LYS A 26 4.45 -16.60 -14.70
N ALA A 27 4.14 -15.36 -15.09
CA ALA A 27 3.64 -15.08 -16.45
C ALA A 27 4.64 -15.40 -17.56
N LYS A 28 5.94 -15.42 -17.25
CA LYS A 28 7.01 -15.86 -18.16
C LYS A 28 7.27 -17.36 -18.14
N GLY A 29 6.57 -18.12 -17.31
CA GLY A 29 6.77 -19.56 -17.16
C GLY A 29 7.91 -19.93 -16.21
N ASP A 30 8.43 -18.98 -15.42
CA ASP A 30 9.44 -19.24 -14.40
C ASP A 30 8.83 -19.96 -13.19
N GLN A 31 9.62 -20.80 -12.53
CA GLN A 31 9.26 -21.40 -11.25
C GLN A 31 9.56 -20.39 -10.14
N VAL A 32 8.54 -19.96 -9.39
CA VAL A 32 8.68 -19.00 -8.28
C VAL A 32 8.26 -19.63 -6.98
N GLU A 33 9.12 -19.50 -5.97
CA GLU A 33 8.88 -20.02 -4.62
C GLU A 33 9.56 -19.17 -3.54
N TRP A 34 9.20 -19.39 -2.29
CA TRP A 34 9.97 -18.84 -1.18
C TRP A 34 11.36 -19.50 -1.13
N TYR A 35 12.39 -18.69 -0.91
CA TYR A 35 13.76 -19.16 -0.82
C TYR A 35 13.92 -20.17 0.34
N THR A 36 14.32 -21.38 0.03
CA THR A 36 14.43 -22.48 1.02
C THR A 36 15.76 -22.48 1.78
N GLY A 37 16.81 -21.92 1.19
CA GLY A 37 18.18 -21.99 1.70
C GLY A 37 18.90 -23.31 1.40
N ILE A 38 18.24 -24.24 0.72
CA ILE A 38 18.78 -25.57 0.36
C ILE A 38 19.09 -25.63 -1.13
N ASP A 39 18.18 -25.11 -1.94
CA ASP A 39 18.27 -25.15 -3.40
C ASP A 39 19.12 -24.01 -3.96
N TYR A 40 19.62 -24.22 -5.20
CA TYR A 40 20.24 -23.19 -6.00
C TYR A 40 19.21 -22.51 -6.89
N TYR A 41 19.31 -21.19 -7.05
CA TYR A 41 18.38 -20.36 -7.81
C TYR A 41 19.08 -19.60 -8.93
N ASP A 42 18.41 -19.37 -10.04
CA ASP A 42 18.90 -18.45 -11.07
C ASP A 42 18.89 -17.00 -10.53
N ARG A 43 17.87 -16.66 -9.74
CA ARG A 43 17.75 -15.32 -9.14
C ARG A 43 17.00 -15.38 -7.81
N VAL A 44 17.44 -14.57 -6.86
CA VAL A 44 16.74 -14.36 -5.57
C VAL A 44 16.45 -12.88 -5.38
N TYR A 45 15.19 -12.57 -5.10
CA TYR A 45 14.76 -11.23 -4.72
C TYR A 45 14.58 -11.12 -3.22
N LEU A 46 15.22 -10.11 -2.61
CA LEU A 46 15.03 -9.75 -1.20
C LEU A 46 14.29 -8.42 -1.14
N SER A 47 13.21 -8.35 -0.38
CA SER A 47 12.53 -7.11 -0.09
C SER A 47 12.54 -6.82 1.41
N LYS A 48 12.97 -5.61 1.77
CA LYS A 48 13.03 -5.11 3.13
C LYS A 48 12.37 -3.74 3.20
N VAL A 49 11.31 -3.61 4.00
CA VAL A 49 10.54 -2.38 4.15
C VAL A 49 11.05 -1.54 5.31
N PHE A 50 11.34 -2.17 6.45
CA PHE A 50 11.72 -1.47 7.68
C PHE A 50 13.23 -1.47 7.91
N GLY A 51 13.80 -0.29 8.17
CA GLY A 51 15.25 -0.12 8.39
C GLY A 51 15.77 -0.75 9.69
N PHE A 52 14.89 -1.04 10.63
CA PHE A 52 15.25 -1.67 11.92
C PHE A 52 15.21 -3.21 11.88
N THR A 53 14.62 -3.83 10.84
CA THR A 53 14.66 -5.27 10.67
C THR A 53 16.09 -5.72 10.40
N LEU A 54 16.53 -6.80 11.04
CA LEU A 54 17.82 -7.42 10.75
C LEU A 54 17.83 -7.91 9.30
N ASP A 55 19.00 -7.87 8.68
CA ASP A 55 19.12 -8.35 7.29
C ASP A 55 19.20 -9.88 7.24
N GLU A 56 19.04 -10.43 6.05
CA GLU A 56 19.26 -11.85 5.77
C GLU A 56 20.77 -12.14 5.89
N GLU A 57 21.15 -12.97 6.84
CA GLU A 57 22.55 -13.32 7.13
C GLU A 57 23.00 -14.61 6.45
N ARG A 58 22.05 -15.43 5.96
CA ARG A 58 22.39 -16.68 5.27
C ARG A 58 23.09 -16.39 3.95
N VAL A 59 24.05 -17.23 3.59
CA VAL A 59 24.63 -17.23 2.24
C VAL A 59 23.54 -17.65 1.25
N ILE A 60 23.24 -16.75 0.32
CA ILE A 60 22.21 -16.98 -0.69
C ILE A 60 22.83 -17.72 -1.87
N GLN A 61 22.30 -18.92 -2.16
CA GLN A 61 22.75 -19.76 -3.27
C GLN A 61 21.99 -19.40 -4.54
N ALA A 62 22.51 -18.43 -5.30
CA ALA A 62 21.92 -17.94 -6.54
C ALA A 62 22.96 -17.34 -7.47
N ASP A 63 22.68 -17.36 -8.79
CA ASP A 63 23.50 -16.63 -9.77
C ASP A 63 23.38 -15.13 -9.59
N GLU A 64 22.19 -14.64 -9.25
CA GLU A 64 21.91 -13.22 -9.07
C GLU A 64 21.09 -12.97 -7.80
N VAL A 65 21.49 -11.98 -7.00
CA VAL A 65 20.78 -11.55 -5.79
C VAL A 65 20.38 -10.09 -5.91
N VAL A 66 19.08 -9.82 -5.98
CA VAL A 66 18.51 -8.49 -6.13
C VAL A 66 17.86 -8.04 -4.82
N ARG A 67 18.33 -6.90 -4.29
CA ARG A 67 17.77 -6.30 -3.08
C ARG A 67 16.93 -5.09 -3.42
N GLY A 68 15.79 -4.93 -2.72
CA GLY A 68 14.88 -3.81 -2.90
C GLY A 68 14.15 -3.43 -1.62
N GLY A 69 13.53 -2.26 -1.66
CA GLY A 69 12.71 -1.73 -0.57
C GLY A 69 13.38 -0.67 0.29
N SER A 70 12.54 0.09 1.00
CA SER A 70 12.95 1.26 1.80
C SER A 70 13.86 0.92 2.97
N GLY A 71 13.81 -0.31 3.48
CA GLY A 71 14.68 -0.79 4.55
C GLY A 71 16.16 -0.84 4.17
N TYR A 72 16.45 -1.01 2.88
CA TYR A 72 17.81 -0.91 2.32
C TYR A 72 18.20 0.53 1.92
N LYS A 73 17.32 1.53 2.16
CA LYS A 73 17.49 2.94 1.74
C LYS A 73 17.62 3.12 0.22
N LEU A 74 17.10 2.17 -0.56
CA LEU A 74 17.10 2.20 -2.02
C LEU A 74 15.84 2.94 -2.52
N PHE A 75 15.82 4.27 -2.36
CA PHE A 75 14.64 5.10 -2.62
C PHE A 75 14.43 5.40 -4.09
N ASP A 76 15.50 5.31 -4.88
CA ASP A 76 15.47 5.59 -6.32
C ASP A 76 15.23 4.33 -7.17
N GLN A 77 15.13 3.16 -6.52
CA GLN A 77 14.85 1.90 -7.19
C GLN A 77 13.35 1.60 -7.17
N TRP A 78 12.75 1.71 -8.33
CA TRP A 78 11.36 1.37 -8.60
C TRP A 78 11.28 0.07 -9.39
N LEU A 79 10.18 -0.64 -9.27
CA LEU A 79 9.91 -1.73 -10.20
C LEU A 79 9.73 -1.14 -11.62
N PRO A 80 10.20 -1.84 -12.65
CA PRO A 80 9.86 -1.49 -14.04
C PRO A 80 8.35 -1.34 -14.23
N GLU A 81 7.93 -0.46 -15.14
CA GLU A 81 6.53 -0.10 -15.35
C GLU A 81 5.64 -1.32 -15.67
N ASP A 82 6.16 -2.25 -16.46
CA ASP A 82 5.50 -3.51 -16.81
C ASP A 82 5.31 -4.45 -15.61
N ILE A 83 6.12 -4.31 -14.57
CA ILE A 83 5.97 -5.05 -13.31
C ILE A 83 5.14 -4.24 -12.31
N GLU A 84 5.31 -2.91 -12.28
CA GLU A 84 4.57 -2.05 -11.33
C GLU A 84 3.05 -2.12 -11.55
N HIS A 85 2.60 -2.33 -12.79
CA HIS A 85 1.19 -2.39 -13.16
C HIS A 85 0.64 -3.81 -13.38
N ILE A 86 1.39 -4.85 -12.97
CA ILE A 86 0.87 -6.22 -12.99
C ILE A 86 0.01 -6.49 -11.74
N CYS A 87 -1.06 -7.28 -11.92
CA CYS A 87 -1.85 -7.75 -10.78
C CYS A 87 -0.98 -8.60 -9.84
N PRO A 88 -0.96 -8.31 -8.52
CA PRO A 88 -0.12 -9.04 -7.58
C PRO A 88 -0.44 -10.53 -7.52
N ASP A 89 0.57 -11.37 -7.35
CA ASP A 89 0.38 -12.80 -7.08
C ASP A 89 0.02 -13.03 -5.62
N TYR A 90 -1.25 -13.15 -5.37
CA TYR A 90 -1.79 -13.39 -4.02
C TYR A 90 -1.51 -14.78 -3.48
N SER A 91 -1.04 -15.71 -4.30
CA SER A 91 -0.70 -17.07 -3.84
C SER A 91 0.54 -17.10 -2.93
N LEU A 92 1.39 -16.06 -2.96
CA LEU A 92 2.51 -15.93 -2.04
C LEU A 92 2.07 -15.71 -0.58
N TYR A 93 0.90 -15.09 -0.37
CA TYR A 93 0.38 -14.76 0.96
C TYR A 93 -1.08 -15.24 1.10
N PRO A 94 -1.34 -16.57 1.06
CA PRO A 94 -2.69 -17.12 1.00
C PRO A 94 -3.53 -16.85 2.26
N MET A 95 -2.88 -16.46 3.37
CA MET A 95 -3.56 -16.13 4.63
C MET A 95 -4.23 -14.74 4.62
N PHE A 96 -3.97 -13.92 3.58
CA PHE A 96 -4.52 -12.56 3.48
C PHE A 96 -5.55 -12.51 2.35
N PRO A 97 -6.84 -12.40 2.69
CA PRO A 97 -7.93 -12.43 1.71
C PRO A 97 -8.13 -11.10 0.97
N GLU A 98 -7.56 -10.00 1.46
CA GLU A 98 -7.69 -8.67 0.89
C GLU A 98 -6.80 -8.50 -0.35
N ALA A 99 -7.22 -7.62 -1.26
CA ALA A 99 -6.34 -7.06 -2.28
C ALA A 99 -5.42 -6.00 -1.67
N TYR A 100 -4.24 -5.82 -2.26
CA TYR A 100 -3.24 -4.83 -1.82
C TYR A 100 -2.79 -3.99 -3.00
N GLY A 101 -2.77 -2.67 -2.84
CA GLY A 101 -2.30 -1.80 -3.91
C GLY A 101 -2.34 -0.32 -3.56
N PHE A 102 -1.95 0.49 -4.54
CA PHE A 102 -1.94 1.94 -4.49
C PHE A 102 -2.82 2.50 -5.61
N LEU A 103 -3.71 3.43 -5.28
CA LEU A 103 -4.47 4.21 -6.26
C LEU A 103 -3.69 5.46 -6.69
N THR A 104 -2.95 6.03 -5.73
CA THR A 104 -2.09 7.19 -5.88
C THR A 104 -0.73 6.93 -5.26
N ARG A 105 0.28 7.66 -5.71
CA ARG A 105 1.62 7.65 -5.10
C ARG A 105 2.01 9.08 -4.72
N GLY A 106 2.86 9.19 -3.69
CA GLY A 106 3.30 10.49 -3.21
C GLY A 106 2.29 11.17 -2.28
N CYS A 107 2.59 12.41 -1.89
CA CYS A 107 1.76 13.18 -0.97
C CYS A 107 1.89 14.68 -1.27
N VAL A 108 0.84 15.46 -0.97
CA VAL A 108 0.86 16.92 -1.05
C VAL A 108 1.61 17.56 0.13
N ASN A 109 1.76 16.83 1.23
CA ASN A 109 2.40 17.32 2.44
C ASN A 109 3.91 17.06 2.41
N LYS A 110 4.67 17.91 3.12
CA LYS A 110 6.12 17.80 3.28
C LYS A 110 6.48 17.69 4.76
N CYS A 111 5.87 16.73 5.46
CA CYS A 111 6.11 16.52 6.89
C CYS A 111 7.60 16.17 7.12
N SER A 112 8.25 16.84 8.07
CA SER A 112 9.70 16.75 8.30
C SER A 112 10.19 15.35 8.71
N PHE A 113 9.31 14.56 9.32
CA PHE A 113 9.59 13.18 9.76
C PHE A 113 9.27 12.13 8.68
N CYS A 114 8.59 12.53 7.59
CA CYS A 114 8.04 11.59 6.61
C CYS A 114 9.01 11.31 5.47
N ILE A 115 9.12 10.03 5.11
CA ILE A 115 9.96 9.57 4.00
C ILE A 115 9.33 9.85 2.62
N VAL A 116 8.01 9.99 2.55
CA VAL A 116 7.25 10.06 1.29
C VAL A 116 7.72 11.16 0.36
N PRO A 117 7.97 12.42 0.81
CA PRO A 117 8.47 13.47 -0.08
C PRO A 117 9.79 13.11 -0.74
N ARG A 118 10.67 12.39 -0.04
CA ARG A 118 11.97 11.94 -0.56
C ARG A 118 11.84 10.73 -1.48
N LYS A 119 10.98 9.77 -1.11
CA LYS A 119 10.85 8.48 -1.81
C LYS A 119 9.92 8.60 -3.02
N GLU A 120 8.80 9.29 -2.88
CA GLU A 120 7.71 9.27 -3.86
C GLU A 120 7.41 10.63 -4.48
N GLY A 121 7.85 11.72 -3.83
CA GLY A 121 7.59 13.08 -4.31
C GLY A 121 6.16 13.54 -4.12
N GLY A 122 5.70 14.41 -5.02
CA GLY A 122 4.33 14.94 -5.03
C GLY A 122 3.30 13.89 -5.40
N ILE A 123 2.04 14.15 -5.01
CA ILE A 123 0.94 13.24 -5.32
C ILE A 123 0.73 13.09 -6.82
N ARG A 124 0.49 11.88 -7.27
CA ARG A 124 0.19 11.55 -8.67
C ARG A 124 -0.74 10.34 -8.77
N LYS A 125 -1.46 10.27 -9.89
CA LYS A 125 -2.20 9.08 -10.29
C LYS A 125 -1.26 7.87 -10.34
N HIS A 126 -1.77 6.70 -9.94
CA HIS A 126 -1.06 5.43 -10.06
C HIS A 126 -1.97 4.37 -10.71
N SER A 127 -2.61 3.49 -9.95
CA SER A 127 -3.41 2.41 -10.52
C SER A 127 -4.93 2.63 -10.40
N ASP A 128 -5.67 1.97 -11.26
CA ASP A 128 -7.11 1.77 -11.05
C ASP A 128 -7.31 0.61 -10.06
N ILE A 129 -8.35 0.70 -9.20
CA ILE A 129 -8.64 -0.36 -8.22
C ILE A 129 -8.79 -1.75 -8.85
N THR A 130 -9.33 -1.82 -10.06
CA THR A 130 -9.55 -3.09 -10.76
C THR A 130 -8.26 -3.77 -11.22
N GLU A 131 -7.15 -3.04 -11.31
CA GLU A 131 -5.84 -3.56 -11.72
C GLU A 131 -5.30 -4.60 -10.73
N PHE A 132 -5.60 -4.42 -9.44
CA PHE A 132 -5.10 -5.30 -8.38
C PHE A 132 -6.19 -6.00 -7.55
N LEU A 133 -7.48 -5.79 -7.86
CA LEU A 133 -8.57 -6.36 -7.06
C LEU A 133 -8.72 -7.88 -7.22
N ASP A 134 -8.44 -8.41 -8.40
CA ASP A 134 -8.46 -9.86 -8.69
C ASP A 134 -9.73 -10.58 -8.17
N GLY A 135 -10.89 -9.98 -8.38
CA GLY A 135 -12.19 -10.52 -7.92
C GLY A 135 -12.44 -10.46 -6.40
N ARG A 136 -11.50 -9.97 -5.60
CA ARG A 136 -11.61 -9.83 -4.15
C ARG A 136 -12.67 -8.81 -3.78
N LYS A 137 -13.25 -8.97 -2.58
CA LYS A 137 -14.33 -8.11 -2.07
C LYS A 137 -13.85 -7.08 -1.04
N SER A 138 -12.56 -7.11 -0.73
CA SER A 138 -11.92 -6.18 0.20
C SER A 138 -10.50 -5.84 -0.27
N ALA A 139 -10.03 -4.63 0.04
CA ALA A 139 -8.71 -4.16 -0.32
C ALA A 139 -8.09 -3.32 0.80
N ILE A 140 -6.79 -3.50 1.01
CA ILE A 140 -5.94 -2.64 1.82
C ILE A 140 -5.25 -1.65 0.87
N LEU A 141 -5.59 -0.38 0.99
CA LEU A 141 -5.06 0.69 0.17
C LEU A 141 -3.86 1.31 0.90
N MET A 142 -2.72 1.26 0.25
CA MET A 142 -1.44 1.65 0.83
C MET A 142 -1.07 3.11 0.51
N ASP A 143 -2.03 3.87 0.01
CA ASP A 143 -1.90 5.27 -0.40
C ASP A 143 -1.47 6.17 0.75
N ASN A 144 -0.55 7.10 0.47
CA ASN A 144 -0.07 8.06 1.46
C ASN A 144 -1.07 9.20 1.72
N ASN A 145 -1.87 9.60 0.72
CA ASN A 145 -2.88 10.65 0.85
C ASN A 145 -3.88 10.61 -0.32
N VAL A 146 -4.68 9.55 -0.40
CA VAL A 146 -5.57 9.27 -1.54
C VAL A 146 -6.56 10.42 -1.83
N ILE A 147 -7.11 11.04 -0.78
CA ILE A 147 -8.14 12.10 -0.92
C ILE A 147 -7.58 13.45 -1.38
N ALA A 148 -6.26 13.57 -1.53
CA ALA A 148 -5.60 14.80 -1.96
C ALA A 148 -5.53 14.97 -3.49
N SER A 149 -6.17 14.08 -4.25
CA SER A 149 -6.18 14.14 -5.71
C SER A 149 -7.55 13.79 -6.30
N ASP A 150 -7.90 14.41 -7.41
CA ASP A 150 -9.14 14.11 -8.13
C ASP A 150 -9.21 12.65 -8.56
N TRP A 151 -8.08 12.08 -8.98
CA TRP A 151 -7.99 10.66 -9.30
C TRP A 151 -8.32 9.78 -8.11
N GLY A 152 -7.76 10.07 -6.93
CA GLY A 152 -8.06 9.33 -5.71
C GLY A 152 -9.54 9.40 -5.34
N LEU A 153 -10.16 10.59 -5.44
CA LEU A 153 -11.60 10.76 -5.21
C LEU A 153 -12.45 9.97 -6.22
N GLN A 154 -12.07 9.96 -7.51
CA GLN A 154 -12.72 9.13 -8.54
C GLN A 154 -12.61 7.64 -8.24
N GLN A 155 -11.45 7.18 -7.77
CA GLN A 155 -11.27 5.78 -7.37
C GLN A 155 -12.10 5.41 -6.14
N ILE A 156 -12.27 6.31 -5.17
CA ILE A 156 -13.17 6.10 -4.04
C ILE A 156 -14.62 5.93 -4.52
N GLU A 157 -15.09 6.75 -5.45
CA GLU A 157 -16.43 6.58 -6.06
C GLU A 157 -16.55 5.22 -6.78
N LYS A 158 -15.51 4.79 -7.50
CA LYS A 158 -15.47 3.48 -8.13
C LYS A 158 -15.52 2.34 -7.12
N ILE A 159 -14.77 2.43 -6.03
CA ILE A 159 -14.79 1.48 -4.90
C ILE A 159 -16.20 1.35 -4.32
N ILE A 160 -16.89 2.49 -4.14
CA ILE A 160 -18.26 2.52 -3.65
C ILE A 160 -19.20 1.78 -4.63
N SER A 161 -19.07 2.06 -5.94
CA SER A 161 -19.90 1.44 -6.99
C SER A 161 -19.68 -0.08 -7.07
N LEU A 162 -18.44 -0.53 -6.90
CA LEU A 162 -18.05 -1.94 -6.88
C LEU A 162 -18.41 -2.64 -5.55
N LYS A 163 -18.86 -1.88 -4.54
CA LYS A 163 -19.18 -2.37 -3.19
C LYS A 163 -18.02 -3.08 -2.50
N VAL A 164 -16.77 -2.72 -2.83
CA VAL A 164 -15.55 -3.24 -2.21
C VAL A 164 -15.41 -2.64 -0.81
N LYS A 165 -15.04 -3.47 0.18
CA LYS A 165 -14.64 -2.97 1.50
C LYS A 165 -13.19 -2.52 1.45
N VAL A 166 -12.87 -1.42 2.10
CA VAL A 166 -11.49 -0.91 2.11
C VAL A 166 -11.00 -0.53 3.49
N ASP A 167 -9.68 -0.57 3.63
CA ASP A 167 -8.92 0.06 4.68
C ASP A 167 -7.87 0.98 4.03
N PHE A 168 -7.83 2.24 4.45
CA PHE A 168 -6.77 3.17 4.05
C PHE A 168 -5.66 3.08 5.09
N ASN A 169 -4.73 2.18 4.86
CA ASN A 169 -3.73 1.74 5.84
C ASN A 169 -2.85 2.87 6.40
N GLN A 170 -2.59 3.93 5.61
CA GLN A 170 -1.80 5.09 6.05
C GLN A 170 -2.65 6.20 6.68
N GLY A 171 -3.96 5.97 6.80
CA GLY A 171 -4.91 6.95 7.31
C GLY A 171 -5.37 7.99 6.30
N ILE A 172 -6.34 8.79 6.73
CA ILE A 172 -6.96 9.86 5.94
C ILE A 172 -6.49 11.22 6.49
N ASP A 173 -6.12 12.13 5.63
CA ASP A 173 -5.69 13.49 6.02
C ASP A 173 -6.90 14.32 6.50
N CYS A 174 -6.99 14.51 7.81
CA CYS A 174 -8.09 15.26 8.45
C CYS A 174 -8.21 16.70 7.95
N ARG A 175 -7.09 17.34 7.56
CA ARG A 175 -7.06 18.72 7.06
C ARG A 175 -7.86 18.89 5.78
N LEU A 176 -7.89 17.88 4.91
CA LEU A 176 -8.68 17.89 3.68
C LEU A 176 -10.17 17.75 3.98
N ILE A 177 -10.53 16.90 4.95
CA ILE A 177 -11.92 16.78 5.39
C ILE A 177 -12.40 18.09 6.04
N ALA A 178 -11.56 18.73 6.87
CA ALA A 178 -11.88 20.00 7.52
C ALA A 178 -12.09 21.14 6.52
N ARG A 179 -11.37 21.13 5.39
CA ARG A 179 -11.49 22.13 4.33
C ARG A 179 -12.70 21.89 3.42
N ASP A 180 -13.05 20.62 3.19
CA ASP A 180 -14.15 20.26 2.30
C ASP A 180 -15.04 19.18 2.94
N LYS A 181 -16.17 19.62 3.46
CA LYS A 181 -17.19 18.76 4.08
C LYS A 181 -17.77 17.72 3.11
N SER A 182 -17.67 17.91 1.80
CA SER A 182 -18.17 16.93 0.82
C SER A 182 -17.40 15.62 0.90
N ILE A 183 -16.13 15.65 1.30
CA ILE A 183 -15.31 14.47 1.52
C ILE A 183 -15.90 13.59 2.63
N ALA A 184 -16.40 14.17 3.71
CA ALA A 184 -17.05 13.40 4.78
C ALA A 184 -18.30 12.65 4.27
N LYS A 185 -19.09 13.28 3.38
CA LYS A 185 -20.25 12.64 2.74
C LYS A 185 -19.83 11.50 1.80
N LEU A 186 -18.73 11.66 1.08
CA LEU A 186 -18.15 10.62 0.24
C LEU A 186 -17.69 9.43 1.10
N LEU A 187 -16.92 9.68 2.15
CA LEU A 187 -16.39 8.64 3.05
C LEU A 187 -17.50 7.88 3.79
N LYS A 188 -18.65 8.51 4.06
CA LYS A 188 -19.83 7.84 4.61
C LYS A 188 -20.36 6.71 3.73
N ARG A 189 -20.20 6.80 2.41
CA ARG A 189 -20.67 5.81 1.44
C ARG A 189 -19.72 4.63 1.29
N VAL A 190 -18.46 4.78 1.76
CA VAL A 190 -17.43 3.74 1.72
C VAL A 190 -17.79 2.60 2.69
N ARG A 191 -17.53 1.38 2.27
CA ARG A 191 -17.62 0.19 3.12
C ARG A 191 -16.26 -0.09 3.76
N TRP A 192 -16.13 0.23 5.02
CA TRP A 192 -14.89 0.10 5.78
C TRP A 192 -14.66 -1.32 6.28
N ILE A 193 -13.42 -1.82 6.19
CA ILE A 193 -13.01 -3.10 6.81
C ILE A 193 -13.03 -2.93 8.33
N LYS A 194 -12.39 -1.86 8.84
CA LYS A 194 -12.27 -1.58 10.27
C LYS A 194 -12.72 -0.16 10.62
N PHE A 195 -11.78 0.69 10.89
CA PHE A 195 -11.96 2.07 11.33
C PHE A 195 -11.61 3.04 10.20
N ILE A 196 -12.02 4.29 10.36
CA ILE A 196 -11.47 5.42 9.63
C ILE A 196 -10.35 5.97 10.48
N THR A 197 -9.13 5.70 10.09
CA THR A 197 -7.94 6.19 10.78
C THR A 197 -7.58 7.57 10.24
N MET A 198 -7.30 8.52 11.13
CA MET A 198 -6.80 9.85 10.78
C MET A 198 -5.49 10.11 11.50
N ALA A 199 -4.51 10.71 10.82
CA ALA A 199 -3.25 11.08 11.44
C ALA A 199 -3.42 12.32 12.34
N TYR A 200 -2.93 12.24 13.56
CA TYR A 200 -2.78 13.36 14.51
C TYR A 200 -1.32 13.43 14.98
N ASP A 201 -0.47 13.95 14.13
CA ASP A 201 0.98 13.91 14.32
C ASP A 201 1.52 15.11 15.12
N HIS A 202 0.72 16.20 15.23
CA HIS A 202 1.15 17.43 15.86
C HIS A 202 -0.04 18.22 16.41
N SER A 203 0.12 18.82 17.59
CA SER A 203 -0.95 19.63 18.24
C SER A 203 -1.44 20.84 17.42
N ALA A 204 -0.62 21.32 16.49
CA ALA A 204 -1.03 22.43 15.62
C ALA A 204 -2.20 22.10 14.66
N ILE A 205 -2.56 20.82 14.49
CA ILE A 205 -3.70 20.39 13.66
C ILE A 205 -4.92 19.97 14.48
N THR A 206 -4.97 20.33 15.77
CA THR A 206 -6.09 19.93 16.65
C THR A 206 -7.43 20.41 16.11
N ASP A 207 -7.52 21.67 15.70
CA ASP A 207 -8.76 22.27 15.19
C ASP A 207 -9.25 21.56 13.91
N GLU A 208 -8.33 21.20 13.02
CA GLU A 208 -8.66 20.44 11.81
C GLU A 208 -9.15 19.01 12.14
N VAL A 209 -8.52 18.35 13.10
CA VAL A 209 -8.97 17.02 13.56
C VAL A 209 -10.37 17.12 14.17
N GLU A 210 -10.63 18.08 15.06
CA GLU A 210 -11.95 18.27 15.66
C GLU A 210 -13.01 18.59 14.62
N THR A 211 -12.69 19.49 13.68
CA THR A 211 -13.58 19.83 12.56
C THR A 211 -13.87 18.63 11.67
N ALA A 212 -12.86 17.84 11.33
CA ALA A 212 -13.03 16.63 10.54
C ALA A 212 -13.92 15.60 11.24
N ILE A 213 -13.71 15.39 12.54
CA ILE A 213 -14.54 14.52 13.38
C ILE A 213 -16.00 15.01 13.40
N ALA A 214 -16.22 16.33 13.55
CA ALA A 214 -17.55 16.90 13.52
C ALA A 214 -18.26 16.65 12.20
N TYR A 215 -17.57 16.88 11.06
CA TYR A 215 -18.14 16.65 9.73
C TYR A 215 -18.41 15.17 9.45
N LEU A 216 -17.53 14.27 9.90
CA LEU A 216 -17.75 12.82 9.76
C LEU A 216 -18.96 12.35 10.59
N LYS A 217 -19.10 12.84 11.82
CA LYS A 217 -20.27 12.56 12.65
C LYS A 217 -21.57 13.11 12.05
N GLU A 218 -21.53 14.35 11.56
CA GLU A 218 -22.68 14.99 10.89
C GLU A 218 -23.08 14.23 9.60
N ALA A 219 -22.12 13.69 8.86
CA ALA A 219 -22.37 12.81 7.73
C ALA A 219 -22.97 11.45 8.15
N GLY A 220 -23.05 11.16 9.45
CA GLY A 220 -23.64 9.93 10.01
C GLY A 220 -22.63 8.78 10.17
N ILE A 221 -21.35 9.08 10.32
CA ILE A 221 -20.33 8.09 10.71
C ILE A 221 -20.23 8.06 12.23
N PRO A 222 -20.52 6.92 12.89
CA PRO A 222 -20.51 6.85 14.33
C PRO A 222 -19.08 7.00 14.89
N GLY A 223 -18.93 7.72 16.04
CA GLY A 223 -17.63 7.99 16.64
C GLY A 223 -16.77 6.74 16.91
N ARG A 224 -17.40 5.60 17.23
CA ARG A 224 -16.71 4.31 17.40
C ARG A 224 -16.02 3.79 16.13
N LYS A 225 -16.25 4.39 14.97
CA LYS A 225 -15.58 4.08 13.71
C LYS A 225 -14.40 5.00 13.41
N LEU A 226 -14.19 6.04 14.20
CA LEU A 226 -13.09 7.00 14.05
C LEU A 226 -11.94 6.60 14.98
N PHE A 227 -10.73 6.62 14.45
CA PHE A 227 -9.51 6.27 15.18
C PHE A 227 -8.36 7.21 14.79
#